data_5f8d1f478d1cf22361f93ad16d746197
#
_entry.id   5f8d1f478d1cf22361f93ad16d746197
#
_cell.length_a   1.000
_cell.length_b   1.000
_cell.length_c   1.000
_cell.angle_alpha   90.00
_cell.angle_beta   90.00
_cell.angle_gamma   90.00
#
_symmetry.space_group_name_H-M   'P 1'
#
loop_
_entity.id
_entity.type
_entity.pdbx_description
1 polymer ?
#
loop_
_entity_poly.entity_id
_entity_poly.type
_entity_poly.pdbx_seq_one_letter_code
_entity_poly.pdbx_strand_id
1 'polypeptide(L)'
;MMNSATRVCLMLAVCLAAPVFARADATTYRVLDDGKSSATFVSDAPLETMTGKTSKVTGTLTADPMDITTAKGSFKSPVVSLRTDNELRDEHLQGDGWLDAKKNPNIHFEITEVVLGKKAATELKKNKATKVQVKGKFTAHGITKPVAASGTVKWSDAEMHIKAKFTVTLEDHEISVPSIVRLKVANDIAVSVDLHAVAK
;
A
#
# COMPACT_ATOMS: atom_id res chain seq x y z
N MET A 1 -27.37 -83.11 -5.70
CA MET A 1 -26.34 -82.65 -6.67
C MET A 1 -26.76 -81.25 -7.13
N MET A 2 -26.28 -80.25 -6.47
CA MET A 2 -26.56 -78.84 -6.87
C MET A 2 -25.29 -78.05 -6.62
N ASN A 3 -24.63 -77.59 -7.70
CA ASN A 3 -23.46 -76.71 -7.65
C ASN A 3 -23.91 -75.26 -7.43
N SER A 4 -23.47 -74.67 -6.33
CA SER A 4 -23.63 -73.28 -6.04
C SER A 4 -22.40 -72.53 -6.55
N ALA A 5 -22.58 -71.71 -7.59
CA ALA A 5 -21.53 -70.84 -8.13
C ALA A 5 -21.57 -69.49 -7.39
N THR A 6 -20.57 -69.28 -6.55
CA THR A 6 -20.35 -68.00 -5.83
C THR A 6 -19.79 -66.96 -6.82
N ARG A 7 -20.58 -65.96 -7.17
CA ARG A 7 -20.12 -64.77 -7.94
C ARG A 7 -19.44 -63.78 -6.99
N VAL A 8 -18.13 -63.71 -7.08
CA VAL A 8 -17.33 -62.64 -6.42
C VAL A 8 -17.46 -61.37 -7.27
N CYS A 9 -18.17 -60.38 -6.74
CA CYS A 9 -18.31 -59.06 -7.35
C CYS A 9 -17.09 -58.20 -6.90
N LEU A 10 -16.09 -58.02 -7.78
CA LEU A 10 -14.90 -57.20 -7.54
C LEU A 10 -15.32 -55.76 -7.78
N MET A 11 -15.61 -55.00 -6.71
CA MET A 11 -15.84 -53.56 -6.79
C MET A 11 -14.48 -52.86 -6.94
N LEU A 12 -14.22 -52.34 -8.13
CA LEU A 12 -13.07 -51.49 -8.41
C LEU A 12 -13.38 -50.06 -7.89
N ALA A 13 -12.85 -49.73 -6.72
CA ALA A 13 -12.92 -48.35 -6.18
C ALA A 13 -11.95 -47.46 -6.96
N VAL A 14 -12.49 -46.69 -7.91
CA VAL A 14 -11.73 -45.63 -8.58
C VAL A 14 -11.59 -44.47 -7.61
N CYS A 15 -10.44 -44.35 -6.97
CA CYS A 15 -10.07 -43.17 -6.17
C CYS A 15 -9.81 -42.01 -7.14
N LEU A 16 -10.79 -41.12 -7.35
CA LEU A 16 -10.54 -39.83 -8.01
C LEU A 16 -9.68 -38.98 -7.07
N ALA A 17 -8.38 -38.99 -7.28
CA ALA A 17 -7.50 -37.98 -6.69
C ALA A 17 -7.79 -36.64 -7.37
N ALA A 18 -8.53 -35.75 -6.67
CA ALA A 18 -8.67 -34.38 -7.09
C ALA A 18 -7.28 -33.73 -7.11
N PRO A 19 -6.92 -32.98 -8.17
CA PRO A 19 -5.65 -32.26 -8.19
C PRO A 19 -5.66 -31.24 -7.05
N VAL A 20 -4.78 -31.41 -6.09
CA VAL A 20 -4.46 -30.36 -5.10
C VAL A 20 -3.70 -29.31 -5.88
N PHE A 21 -4.40 -28.27 -6.34
CA PHE A 21 -3.72 -27.06 -6.80
C PHE A 21 -2.97 -26.49 -5.61
N ALA A 22 -1.65 -26.63 -5.61
CA ALA A 22 -0.79 -25.95 -4.65
C ALA A 22 -1.04 -24.43 -4.86
N ARG A 23 -1.79 -23.84 -3.94
CA ARG A 23 -1.93 -22.38 -3.86
C ARG A 23 -0.54 -21.85 -3.55
N ALA A 24 -0.03 -20.95 -4.38
CA ALA A 24 1.21 -20.26 -4.06
C ALA A 24 1.01 -19.56 -2.72
N ASP A 25 1.88 -19.85 -1.75
CA ASP A 25 1.78 -19.22 -0.43
C ASP A 25 2.07 -17.72 -0.57
N ALA A 26 1.30 -16.91 0.16
CA ALA A 26 1.51 -15.48 0.19
C ALA A 26 2.93 -15.17 0.70
N THR A 27 3.68 -14.41 -0.07
CA THR A 27 5.06 -14.01 0.27
C THR A 27 5.05 -12.68 1.01
N THR A 28 5.92 -12.57 2.03
CA THR A 28 6.13 -11.32 2.74
C THR A 28 7.29 -10.55 2.12
N TYR A 29 7.02 -9.31 1.74
CA TYR A 29 7.99 -8.35 1.21
C TYR A 29 8.23 -7.26 2.25
N ARG A 30 9.44 -6.69 2.26
CA ARG A 30 9.82 -5.59 3.15
C ARG A 30 10.26 -4.37 2.36
N VAL A 31 9.71 -3.21 2.72
CA VAL A 31 10.25 -1.91 2.33
C VAL A 31 11.29 -1.51 3.37
N LEU A 32 12.53 -1.35 2.93
CA LEU A 32 13.68 -1.06 3.79
C LEU A 32 14.01 0.43 3.74
N ASP A 33 14.62 0.95 4.79
CA ASP A 33 15.20 2.30 4.84
C ASP A 33 16.59 2.30 4.16
N ASP A 34 16.62 2.03 2.86
CA ASP A 34 17.82 1.95 2.02
C ASP A 34 17.89 3.06 0.96
N GLY A 35 16.97 4.03 1.04
CA GLY A 35 16.90 5.18 0.13
C GLY A 35 16.26 4.89 -1.24
N LYS A 36 15.87 3.63 -1.54
CA LYS A 36 15.22 3.27 -2.82
C LYS A 36 13.74 3.64 -2.86
N SER A 37 13.09 3.63 -1.70
CA SER A 37 11.68 3.97 -1.56
C SER A 37 11.51 5.43 -1.20
N SER A 38 10.43 6.05 -1.66
CA SER A 38 10.13 7.44 -1.37
C SER A 38 8.64 7.70 -1.24
N ALA A 39 8.31 8.75 -0.50
CA ALA A 39 7.01 9.38 -0.48
C ALA A 39 7.15 10.87 -0.75
N THR A 40 6.23 11.42 -1.52
CA THR A 40 6.19 12.83 -1.89
C THR A 40 4.78 13.35 -1.65
N PHE A 41 4.67 14.54 -1.09
CA PHE A 41 3.42 15.28 -1.03
C PHE A 41 3.52 16.59 -1.80
N VAL A 42 2.42 17.05 -2.35
CA VAL A 42 2.31 18.33 -3.06
C VAL A 42 1.10 19.08 -2.53
N SER A 43 1.34 20.31 -2.09
CA SER A 43 0.34 21.31 -1.78
C SER A 43 0.33 22.31 -2.93
N ASP A 44 -0.72 22.30 -3.73
CA ASP A 44 -0.86 23.19 -4.89
C ASP A 44 -1.92 24.28 -4.59
N ALA A 45 -1.44 25.39 -4.10
CA ALA A 45 -2.27 26.54 -3.70
C ALA A 45 -2.16 27.68 -4.73
N PRO A 46 -3.11 28.64 -4.73
CA PRO A 46 -3.16 29.71 -5.75
C PRO A 46 -1.88 30.53 -5.91
N LEU A 47 -1.12 30.74 -4.84
CA LEU A 47 0.10 31.56 -4.87
C LEU A 47 1.40 30.75 -4.77
N GLU A 48 1.33 29.47 -4.34
CA GLU A 48 2.53 28.66 -4.13
C GLU A 48 2.22 27.18 -4.32
N THR A 49 3.05 26.49 -5.11
CA THR A 49 3.09 25.04 -5.15
C THR A 49 4.28 24.56 -4.31
N MET A 50 4.00 23.84 -3.25
CA MET A 50 5.00 23.30 -2.33
C MET A 50 5.07 21.78 -2.48
N THR A 51 6.30 21.26 -2.61
CA THR A 51 6.57 19.83 -2.62
C THR A 51 7.42 19.46 -1.42
N GLY A 52 7.00 18.41 -0.71
CA GLY A 52 7.83 17.79 0.32
C GLY A 52 8.03 16.32 0.02
N LYS A 53 9.16 15.77 0.44
CA LYS A 53 9.55 14.38 0.17
C LYS A 53 10.28 13.74 1.34
N THR A 54 10.28 12.42 1.37
CA THR A 54 11.13 11.60 2.24
C THR A 54 11.54 10.32 1.52
N SER A 55 12.73 9.82 1.82
CA SER A 55 13.20 8.49 1.44
C SER A 55 13.17 7.49 2.61
N LYS A 56 12.65 7.91 3.77
CA LYS A 56 12.58 7.10 4.99
C LYS A 56 11.25 6.37 5.12
N VAL A 57 10.86 5.64 4.07
CA VAL A 57 9.64 4.82 4.09
C VAL A 57 10.02 3.39 4.42
N THR A 58 9.33 2.81 5.40
CA THR A 58 9.51 1.40 5.80
C THR A 58 8.16 0.71 5.90
N GLY A 59 8.14 -0.62 5.79
CA GLY A 59 6.91 -1.37 5.93
C GLY A 59 7.00 -2.82 5.54
N THR A 60 5.85 -3.48 5.59
CA THR A 60 5.70 -4.88 5.16
C THR A 60 4.48 -5.00 4.27
N LEU A 61 4.60 -5.87 3.27
CA LEU A 61 3.53 -6.26 2.37
C LEU A 61 3.50 -7.78 2.30
N THR A 62 2.37 -8.40 2.61
CA THR A 62 2.13 -9.81 2.35
C THR A 62 1.20 -9.92 1.15
N ALA A 63 1.63 -10.59 0.10
CA ALA A 63 0.88 -10.68 -1.14
C ALA A 63 1.10 -12.04 -1.82
N ASP A 64 0.05 -12.54 -2.45
CA ASP A 64 0.08 -13.65 -3.37
C ASP A 64 0.09 -13.10 -4.81
N PRO A 65 1.18 -13.31 -5.58
CA PRO A 65 1.21 -12.86 -6.98
C PRO A 65 0.13 -13.52 -7.87
N MET A 66 -0.40 -14.68 -7.47
CA MET A 66 -1.49 -15.36 -8.17
C MET A 66 -2.86 -14.76 -7.84
N ASP A 67 -2.96 -14.02 -6.70
CA ASP A 67 -4.17 -13.29 -6.31
C ASP A 67 -3.81 -12.03 -5.51
N ILE A 68 -3.46 -10.96 -6.20
CA ILE A 68 -3.06 -9.69 -5.58
C ILE A 68 -4.19 -9.04 -4.76
N THR A 69 -5.44 -9.44 -4.95
CA THR A 69 -6.57 -8.89 -4.17
C THR A 69 -6.52 -9.28 -2.71
N THR A 70 -5.76 -10.33 -2.36
CA THR A 70 -5.56 -10.78 -0.98
C THR A 70 -4.47 -10.00 -0.24
N ALA A 71 -3.77 -9.09 -0.92
CA ALA A 71 -2.62 -8.37 -0.36
C ALA A 71 -3.01 -7.55 0.87
N LYS A 72 -2.14 -7.60 1.89
CA LYS A 72 -2.19 -6.82 3.12
C LYS A 72 -0.84 -6.18 3.35
N GLY A 73 -0.85 -4.96 3.87
CA GLY A 73 0.42 -4.27 4.13
C GLY A 73 0.24 -3.05 5.02
N SER A 74 1.35 -2.69 5.66
CA SER A 74 1.42 -1.51 6.51
C SER A 74 2.75 -0.81 6.26
N PHE A 75 2.70 0.50 6.06
CA PHE A 75 3.84 1.34 5.75
C PHE A 75 3.87 2.53 6.69
N LYS A 76 5.06 3.02 6.99
CA LYS A 76 5.24 4.21 7.83
C LYS A 76 6.41 5.05 7.35
N SER A 77 6.34 6.32 7.69
CA SER A 77 7.40 7.29 7.45
C SER A 77 7.52 8.22 8.66
N PRO A 78 8.72 8.48 9.20
CA PRO A 78 8.91 9.45 10.28
C PRO A 78 8.56 10.87 9.80
N VAL A 79 7.76 11.60 10.56
CA VAL A 79 7.42 13.00 10.26
C VAL A 79 8.67 13.86 10.15
N VAL A 80 9.65 13.63 11.05
CA VAL A 80 10.92 14.37 11.07
C VAL A 80 11.81 14.14 9.85
N SER A 81 11.48 13.19 8.97
CA SER A 81 12.21 12.93 7.73
C SER A 81 11.67 13.68 6.52
N LEU A 82 10.53 14.33 6.64
CA LEU A 82 9.95 15.13 5.56
C LEU A 82 10.83 16.39 5.31
N ARG A 83 11.08 16.67 4.05
CA ARG A 83 11.85 17.84 3.59
C ARG A 83 11.12 18.55 2.47
N THR A 84 11.07 19.88 2.58
CA THR A 84 10.44 20.77 1.60
C THR A 84 11.45 21.72 0.94
N ASP A 85 12.74 21.42 1.10
CA ASP A 85 13.87 22.24 0.67
C ASP A 85 13.87 23.66 1.30
N ASN A 86 13.23 23.81 2.49
CA ASN A 86 13.20 25.03 3.31
C ASN A 86 13.16 24.63 4.80
N GLU A 87 14.22 24.88 5.54
CA GLU A 87 14.41 24.42 6.92
C GLU A 87 13.31 24.97 7.86
N LEU A 88 12.99 26.26 7.75
CA LEU A 88 11.94 26.87 8.59
C LEU A 88 10.57 26.25 8.34
N ARG A 89 10.27 25.93 7.08
CA ARG A 89 9.03 25.25 6.72
C ARG A 89 9.02 23.81 7.24
N ASP A 90 10.15 23.10 7.20
CA ASP A 90 10.31 21.77 7.74
C ASP A 90 10.07 21.74 9.26
N GLU A 91 10.59 22.75 10.00
CA GLU A 91 10.32 22.94 11.43
C GLU A 91 8.83 23.17 11.71
N HIS A 92 8.18 24.07 10.94
CA HIS A 92 6.76 24.31 11.07
C HIS A 92 5.94 23.07 10.78
N LEU A 93 6.27 22.33 9.70
CA LEU A 93 5.58 21.10 9.31
C LEU A 93 5.61 20.03 10.42
N GLN A 94 6.71 20.00 11.21
CA GLN A 94 6.88 19.09 12.34
C GLN A 94 6.24 19.61 13.63
N GLY A 95 5.86 20.89 13.67
CA GLY A 95 5.26 21.55 14.83
C GLY A 95 3.83 21.09 15.14
N ASP A 96 3.35 21.48 16.33
CA ASP A 96 2.05 21.11 16.87
C ASP A 96 0.84 21.67 16.08
N GLY A 97 1.02 22.77 15.37
CA GLY A 97 0.03 23.33 14.47
C GLY A 97 -0.14 22.57 13.13
N TRP A 98 0.71 21.57 12.86
CA TRP A 98 0.72 20.79 11.62
C TRP A 98 0.71 19.29 11.89
N LEU A 99 1.85 18.61 11.81
CA LEU A 99 1.92 17.17 11.97
C LEU A 99 2.18 16.71 13.41
N ASP A 100 2.58 17.63 14.30
CA ASP A 100 2.93 17.38 15.70
C ASP A 100 3.83 16.14 15.88
N ALA A 101 5.03 16.22 15.31
CA ALA A 101 5.99 15.12 15.31
C ALA A 101 6.34 14.60 16.72
N LYS A 102 6.17 15.42 17.75
CA LYS A 102 6.43 15.02 19.14
C LYS A 102 5.39 14.03 19.67
N LYS A 103 4.10 14.24 19.32
CA LYS A 103 3.02 13.34 19.71
C LYS A 103 2.79 12.26 18.67
N ASN A 104 2.96 12.61 17.40
CA ASN A 104 2.67 11.76 16.24
C ASN A 104 3.94 11.57 15.38
N PRO A 105 4.92 10.79 15.84
CA PRO A 105 6.24 10.71 15.20
C PRO A 105 6.23 10.08 13.82
N ASN A 106 5.16 9.38 13.43
CA ASN A 106 5.06 8.69 12.15
C ASN A 106 3.74 8.98 11.44
N ILE A 107 3.81 9.05 10.12
CA ILE A 107 2.67 8.89 9.22
C ILE A 107 2.54 7.41 8.90
N HIS A 108 1.31 6.89 8.83
CA HIS A 108 1.03 5.48 8.57
C HIS A 108 0.04 5.31 7.41
N PHE A 109 0.21 4.22 6.67
CA PHE A 109 -0.75 3.74 5.70
C PHE A 109 -0.94 2.23 5.87
N GLU A 110 -2.20 1.78 5.97
CA GLU A 110 -2.58 0.37 6.09
C GLU A 110 -3.47 -0.02 4.91
N ILE A 111 -3.12 -1.08 4.18
CA ILE A 111 -3.95 -1.63 3.11
C ILE A 111 -5.14 -2.37 3.73
N THR A 112 -6.36 -2.00 3.35
CA THR A 112 -7.59 -2.70 3.74
C THR A 112 -8.14 -3.57 2.61
N GLU A 113 -8.02 -3.10 1.36
CA GLU A 113 -8.54 -3.81 0.19
C GLU A 113 -7.73 -3.44 -1.06
N VAL A 114 -7.47 -4.43 -1.92
CA VAL A 114 -6.93 -4.20 -3.26
C VAL A 114 -7.99 -4.55 -4.29
N VAL A 115 -8.30 -3.60 -5.18
CA VAL A 115 -9.34 -3.72 -6.19
C VAL A 115 -8.72 -3.62 -7.57
N LEU A 116 -9.17 -4.49 -8.48
CA LEU A 116 -8.77 -4.49 -9.87
C LEU A 116 -9.92 -4.03 -10.77
N GLY A 117 -9.60 -3.59 -11.97
CA GLY A 117 -10.62 -3.25 -12.97
C GLY A 117 -11.51 -4.45 -13.30
N LYS A 118 -12.78 -4.21 -13.64
CA LYS A 118 -13.86 -5.22 -13.82
C LYS A 118 -13.52 -6.45 -14.70
N LYS A 119 -12.46 -6.38 -15.53
CA LYS A 119 -12.02 -7.49 -16.40
C LYS A 119 -10.53 -7.84 -16.20
N ALA A 120 -9.89 -7.30 -15.17
CA ALA A 120 -8.49 -7.57 -14.90
C ALA A 120 -8.33 -8.93 -14.21
N ALA A 121 -7.30 -9.68 -14.61
CA ALA A 121 -6.91 -10.89 -13.92
C ALA A 121 -6.34 -10.53 -12.53
N THR A 122 -6.63 -11.36 -11.54
CA THR A 122 -6.10 -11.19 -10.17
C THR A 122 -4.62 -11.57 -10.08
N GLU A 123 -4.15 -12.37 -11.03
CA GLU A 123 -2.76 -12.79 -11.16
C GLU A 123 -1.87 -11.68 -11.73
N LEU A 124 -0.74 -11.43 -11.07
CA LEU A 124 0.32 -10.56 -11.56
C LEU A 124 1.20 -11.30 -12.56
N LYS A 125 1.40 -10.71 -13.73
CA LYS A 125 2.38 -11.23 -14.69
C LYS A 125 3.79 -10.72 -14.32
N LYS A 126 4.75 -11.65 -14.22
CA LYS A 126 6.14 -11.34 -13.88
C LYS A 126 6.69 -10.21 -14.75
N ASN A 127 7.34 -9.23 -14.13
CA ASN A 127 7.95 -8.06 -14.76
C ASN A 127 7.00 -7.15 -15.55
N LYS A 128 5.67 -7.32 -15.42
CA LYS A 128 4.67 -6.47 -16.04
C LYS A 128 3.98 -5.59 -15.00
N ALA A 129 3.87 -4.29 -15.29
CA ALA A 129 3.11 -3.38 -14.45
C ALA A 129 1.61 -3.64 -14.58
N THR A 130 0.94 -3.85 -13.46
CA THR A 130 -0.51 -4.06 -13.36
C THR A 130 -1.14 -2.88 -12.63
N LYS A 131 -2.20 -2.30 -13.19
CA LYS A 131 -2.95 -1.22 -12.54
C LYS A 131 -3.79 -1.77 -11.41
N VAL A 132 -3.72 -1.12 -10.25
CA VAL A 132 -4.47 -1.48 -9.05
C VAL A 132 -5.11 -0.24 -8.44
N GLN A 133 -6.24 -0.43 -7.76
CA GLN A 133 -6.78 0.52 -6.80
C GLN A 133 -6.64 -0.09 -5.41
N VAL A 134 -6.22 0.73 -4.46
CA VAL A 134 -6.00 0.29 -3.09
C VAL A 134 -6.86 1.16 -2.18
N LYS A 135 -7.75 0.54 -1.41
CA LYS A 135 -8.39 1.20 -0.27
C LYS A 135 -7.52 0.96 0.95
N GLY A 136 -7.35 1.98 1.75
CA GLY A 136 -6.52 1.91 2.95
C GLY A 136 -6.94 2.91 4.00
N LYS A 137 -6.26 2.83 5.14
CA LYS A 137 -6.34 3.79 6.23
C LYS A 137 -5.07 4.61 6.24
N PHE A 138 -5.21 5.91 6.14
CA PHE A 138 -4.10 6.86 6.25
C PHE A 138 -4.18 7.57 7.59
N THR A 139 -3.06 7.61 8.31
CA THR A 139 -2.95 8.27 9.61
C THR A 139 -1.90 9.36 9.53
N ALA A 140 -2.31 10.60 9.80
CA ALA A 140 -1.45 11.76 9.96
C ALA A 140 -1.98 12.59 11.14
N HIS A 141 -1.12 13.29 11.85
CA HIS A 141 -1.50 14.11 13.02
C HIS A 141 -2.32 13.31 14.06
N GLY A 142 -2.09 12.00 14.19
CA GLY A 142 -2.84 11.11 15.07
C GLY A 142 -4.24 10.71 14.59
N ILE A 143 -4.75 11.29 13.51
CA ILE A 143 -6.09 11.04 12.97
C ILE A 143 -6.00 10.06 11.80
N THR A 144 -6.86 9.04 11.84
CA THR A 144 -6.95 8.00 10.81
C THR A 144 -8.18 8.20 9.94
N LYS A 145 -8.00 8.28 8.62
CA LYS A 145 -9.08 8.41 7.64
C LYS A 145 -8.96 7.34 6.55
N PRO A 146 -10.10 6.87 5.99
CA PRO A 146 -10.08 6.01 4.82
C PRO A 146 -9.63 6.81 3.59
N VAL A 147 -8.79 6.20 2.76
CA VAL A 147 -8.36 6.78 1.48
C VAL A 147 -8.40 5.73 0.37
N ALA A 148 -8.55 6.20 -0.87
CA ALA A 148 -8.45 5.39 -2.07
C ALA A 148 -7.25 5.83 -2.89
N ALA A 149 -6.30 4.94 -3.10
CA ALA A 149 -5.11 5.16 -3.91
C ALA A 149 -5.24 4.46 -5.26
N SER A 150 -4.77 5.11 -6.31
CA SER A 150 -4.63 4.50 -7.64
C SER A 150 -3.16 4.32 -7.95
N GLY A 151 -2.79 3.18 -8.51
CA GLY A 151 -1.39 2.91 -8.76
C GLY A 151 -1.11 1.74 -9.68
N THR A 152 0.15 1.33 -9.66
CA THR A 152 0.64 0.15 -10.37
C THR A 152 1.51 -0.68 -9.45
N VAL A 153 1.44 -1.98 -9.62
CA VAL A 153 2.36 -2.93 -9.03
C VAL A 153 3.08 -3.69 -10.15
N LYS A 154 4.40 -3.81 -10.02
CA LYS A 154 5.23 -4.67 -10.87
C LYS A 154 5.91 -5.68 -9.95
N TRP A 155 5.74 -6.96 -10.24
CA TRP A 155 6.26 -8.06 -9.45
C TRP A 155 7.38 -8.78 -10.18
N SER A 156 8.37 -9.23 -9.41
CA SER A 156 9.38 -10.23 -9.77
C SER A 156 9.57 -11.19 -8.59
N ASP A 157 10.35 -12.25 -8.76
CA ASP A 157 10.61 -13.20 -7.67
C ASP A 157 11.33 -12.54 -6.48
N ALA A 158 12.11 -11.49 -6.73
CA ALA A 158 12.92 -10.82 -5.72
C ALA A 158 12.23 -9.62 -5.07
N GLU A 159 11.31 -8.95 -5.79
CA GLU A 159 10.75 -7.67 -5.33
C GLU A 159 9.37 -7.38 -5.91
N MET A 160 8.63 -6.52 -5.20
CA MET A 160 7.49 -5.77 -5.71
C MET A 160 7.83 -4.29 -5.78
N HIS A 161 7.68 -3.69 -6.95
CA HIS A 161 7.77 -2.26 -7.17
C HIS A 161 6.37 -1.66 -7.26
N ILE A 162 6.04 -0.74 -6.35
CA ILE A 162 4.70 -0.19 -6.17
C ILE A 162 4.76 1.32 -6.35
N LYS A 163 3.96 1.85 -7.27
CA LYS A 163 3.71 3.28 -7.40
C LYS A 163 2.26 3.56 -7.15
N ALA A 164 1.94 4.50 -6.29
CA ALA A 164 0.57 4.86 -5.98
C ALA A 164 0.42 6.35 -5.73
N LYS A 165 -0.81 6.86 -5.96
CA LYS A 165 -1.20 8.25 -5.73
C LYS A 165 -2.56 8.30 -5.07
N PHE A 166 -2.73 9.23 -4.15
CA PHE A 166 -3.99 9.53 -3.48
C PHE A 166 -4.00 10.99 -2.99
N THR A 167 -5.15 11.48 -2.59
CA THR A 167 -5.30 12.81 -2.00
C THR A 167 -5.73 12.68 -0.56
N VAL A 168 -5.22 13.53 0.30
CA VAL A 168 -5.64 13.69 1.69
C VAL A 168 -6.05 15.14 1.92
N THR A 169 -7.10 15.36 2.71
CA THR A 169 -7.58 16.67 3.08
C THR A 169 -7.09 17.02 4.48
N LEU A 170 -6.42 18.14 4.64
CA LEU A 170 -5.81 18.54 5.92
C LEU A 170 -6.87 18.66 7.04
N GLU A 171 -8.03 19.24 6.75
CA GLU A 171 -9.13 19.37 7.71
C GLU A 171 -9.63 18.02 8.23
N ASP A 172 -9.63 16.96 7.40
CA ASP A 172 -9.99 15.60 7.81
C ASP A 172 -9.05 15.06 8.90
N HIS A 173 -7.82 15.57 8.95
CA HIS A 173 -6.80 15.24 9.93
C HIS A 173 -6.65 16.27 11.04
N GLU A 174 -7.67 17.16 11.21
CA GLU A 174 -7.70 18.23 12.20
C GLU A 174 -6.49 19.19 12.09
N ILE A 175 -5.94 19.34 10.88
CA ILE A 175 -4.89 20.28 10.56
C ILE A 175 -5.56 21.53 9.96
N SER A 176 -5.67 22.58 10.74
CA SER A 176 -6.28 23.84 10.30
C SER A 176 -5.25 24.72 9.60
N VAL A 177 -5.52 25.07 8.33
CA VAL A 177 -4.67 26.02 7.59
C VAL A 177 -4.98 27.44 8.06
N PRO A 178 -4.02 28.15 8.70
CA PRO A 178 -4.23 29.52 9.15
C PRO A 178 -4.62 30.45 7.99
N SER A 179 -5.55 31.38 8.23
CA SER A 179 -6.09 32.28 7.18
C SER A 179 -5.00 33.07 6.43
N ILE A 180 -3.92 33.43 7.13
CA ILE A 180 -2.78 34.20 6.57
C ILE A 180 -1.98 33.42 5.51
N VAL A 181 -1.98 32.08 5.57
CA VAL A 181 -1.27 31.20 4.62
C VAL A 181 -2.20 30.43 3.68
N ARG A 182 -3.50 30.65 3.76
CA ARG A 182 -4.52 29.91 2.98
C ARG A 182 -4.36 30.02 1.45
N LEU A 183 -3.72 31.08 0.97
CA LEU A 183 -3.39 31.24 -0.45
C LEU A 183 -2.07 30.54 -0.85
N LYS A 184 -1.31 30.05 0.14
CA LYS A 184 -0.01 29.37 -0.06
C LYS A 184 -0.03 27.90 0.31
N VAL A 185 -1.05 27.44 1.02
CA VAL A 185 -1.20 26.04 1.43
C VAL A 185 -2.59 25.55 1.04
N ALA A 186 -2.62 24.53 0.21
CA ALA A 186 -3.87 23.86 -0.18
C ALA A 186 -4.42 23.01 0.97
N ASN A 187 -5.73 22.88 1.06
CA ASN A 187 -6.38 21.92 1.97
C ASN A 187 -6.24 20.48 1.46
N ASP A 188 -6.29 20.29 0.14
CA ASP A 188 -6.12 19.00 -0.49
C ASP A 188 -4.65 18.79 -0.89
N ILE A 189 -4.05 17.75 -0.32
CA ILE A 189 -2.65 17.40 -0.50
C ILE A 189 -2.55 16.15 -1.37
N ALA A 190 -1.91 16.28 -2.52
CA ALA A 190 -1.62 15.14 -3.38
C ALA A 190 -0.43 14.36 -2.83
N VAL A 191 -0.62 13.07 -2.54
CA VAL A 191 0.43 12.18 -2.05
C VAL A 191 0.77 11.16 -3.14
N SER A 192 2.07 10.93 -3.35
CA SER A 192 2.57 9.88 -4.22
C SER A 192 3.66 9.08 -3.52
N VAL A 193 3.68 7.77 -3.78
CA VAL A 193 4.69 6.87 -3.24
C VAL A 193 5.32 6.05 -4.36
N ASP A 194 6.60 5.76 -4.17
CA ASP A 194 7.39 4.85 -5.01
C ASP A 194 8.11 3.90 -4.06
N LEU A 195 7.64 2.64 -3.98
CA LEU A 195 8.08 1.67 -2.98
C LEU A 195 8.73 0.46 -3.63
N HIS A 196 9.92 0.13 -3.15
CA HIS A 196 10.65 -1.09 -3.48
C HIS A 196 10.57 -2.04 -2.29
N ALA A 197 9.79 -3.09 -2.42
CA ALA A 197 9.57 -4.10 -1.40
C ALA A 197 10.27 -5.40 -1.80
N VAL A 198 11.30 -5.79 -1.06
CA VAL A 198 12.10 -6.99 -1.31
C VAL A 198 11.52 -8.20 -0.59
N ALA A 199 11.55 -9.37 -1.23
CA ALA A 199 11.11 -10.63 -0.64
C ALA A 199 11.98 -10.97 0.58
N LYS A 200 11.31 -11.51 1.63
CA LYS A 200 11.98 -11.93 2.88
C LYS A 200 12.51 -13.34 2.74
#